data_e1eb5e359bfa5d66f2f6cf4e4a49b628
#
_entry.id   e1eb5e359bfa5d66f2f6cf4e4a49b628
#
_cell.length_a   1.000
_cell.length_b   1.000
_cell.length_c   1.000
_cell.angle_alpha   90.00
_cell.angle_beta   90.00
_cell.angle_gamma   90.00
#
_symmetry.space_group_name_H-M   'P 1'
#
loop_
_entity.id
_entity.type
_entity.pdbx_description
1 polymer ?
#
loop_
_entity_poly.entity_id
_entity_poly.type
_entity_poly.pdbx_seq_one_letter_code
_entity_poly.pdbx_strand_id
1 'polypeptide(L)'
;MNFDRKDLSDEQLISFYSAILLPRLIEEKMLLLLRQGKISKWFSGIGQEAISIGTTLALAADEWIMPLHRNLGVFTAREMPLHKLFMQWQGSKEGYSKGRERSFHFGSRDHHICGMISHLGPQLAIADGVALAYKLKQSGGAEGKVSVAFTGDGGTSEGDFHEAMNIAA
;
A
#
# COMPACT_ATOMS: atom_id res chain seq x y z
N MET A 1 24.35 17.60 -3.17
CA MET A 1 23.08 17.73 -2.42
C MET A 1 23.42 17.71 -0.95
N ASN A 2 23.00 18.71 -0.18
CA ASN A 2 23.11 18.66 1.27
C ASN A 2 21.80 18.05 1.78
N PHE A 3 21.89 16.91 2.48
CA PHE A 3 20.75 16.28 3.12
C PHE A 3 20.76 16.67 4.60
N ASP A 4 19.67 17.25 5.04
CA ASP A 4 19.43 17.49 6.46
C ASP A 4 18.86 16.21 7.07
N ARG A 5 19.66 15.52 7.89
CA ARG A 5 19.23 14.29 8.57
C ARG A 5 18.33 14.57 9.78
N LYS A 6 18.18 15.83 10.18
CA LYS A 6 17.43 16.24 11.38
C LYS A 6 17.85 15.40 12.61
N ASP A 7 16.86 14.98 13.40
CA ASP A 7 17.08 14.21 14.64
C ASP A 7 17.09 12.68 14.43
N LEU A 8 17.23 12.21 13.19
CA LEU A 8 17.24 10.76 12.89
C LEU A 8 18.56 10.12 13.28
N SER A 9 18.49 9.00 14.03
CA SER A 9 19.66 8.19 14.37
C SER A 9 20.16 7.38 13.17
N ASP A 10 21.39 6.86 13.26
CA ASP A 10 21.94 5.98 12.22
C ASP A 10 21.11 4.71 12.07
N GLU A 11 20.63 4.14 13.19
CA GLU A 11 19.77 2.94 13.19
C GLU A 11 18.45 3.21 12.47
N GLN A 12 17.83 4.38 12.69
CA GLN A 12 16.61 4.77 11.99
C GLN A 12 16.84 4.91 10.49
N LEU A 13 17.95 5.56 10.10
CA LEU A 13 18.29 5.72 8.67
C LEU A 13 18.55 4.37 7.99
N ILE A 14 19.27 3.46 8.66
CA ILE A 14 19.52 2.10 8.17
C ILE A 14 18.19 1.32 8.04
N SER A 15 17.31 1.46 9.02
CA SER A 15 15.98 0.83 9.00
C SER A 15 15.15 1.33 7.82
N PHE A 16 15.07 2.64 7.60
CA PHE A 16 14.35 3.22 6.46
C PHE A 16 14.96 2.81 5.13
N TYR A 17 16.29 2.81 5.03
CA TYR A 17 16.98 2.35 3.83
C TYR A 17 16.66 0.88 3.51
N SER A 18 16.74 0.02 4.53
CA SER A 18 16.42 -1.40 4.37
C SER A 18 14.97 -1.63 3.96
N ALA A 19 14.03 -0.86 4.56
CA ALA A 19 12.62 -0.92 4.21
C ALA A 19 12.36 -0.50 2.76
N ILE A 20 13.06 0.52 2.25
CA ILE A 20 12.95 0.99 0.86
C ILE A 20 13.65 0.02 -0.11
N LEU A 21 14.76 -0.59 0.31
CA LEU A 21 15.53 -1.50 -0.54
C LEU A 21 14.78 -2.80 -0.84
N LEU A 22 14.04 -3.34 0.13
CA LEU A 22 13.32 -4.61 -0.03
C LEU A 22 12.32 -4.59 -1.21
N PRO A 23 11.37 -3.64 -1.31
CA PRO A 23 10.48 -3.58 -2.47
C PRO A 23 11.24 -3.33 -3.78
N ARG A 24 12.32 -2.56 -3.79
CA ARG A 24 13.15 -2.35 -4.97
C ARG A 24 13.71 -3.67 -5.49
N LEU A 25 14.28 -4.50 -4.64
CA LEU A 25 14.85 -5.81 -5.02
C LEU A 25 13.76 -6.76 -5.53
N ILE A 26 12.58 -6.74 -4.94
CA ILE A 26 11.43 -7.52 -5.41
C ILE A 26 11.00 -7.03 -6.80
N GLU A 27 10.86 -5.73 -7.02
CA GLU A 27 10.48 -5.12 -8.30
C GLU A 27 11.44 -5.54 -9.42
N GLU A 28 12.73 -5.41 -9.18
CA GLU A 28 13.76 -5.81 -10.16
C GLU A 28 13.65 -7.30 -10.51
N LYS A 29 13.44 -8.14 -9.50
CA LYS A 29 13.23 -9.58 -9.70
C LYS A 29 11.97 -9.87 -10.49
N MET A 30 10.86 -9.19 -10.18
CA MET A 30 9.58 -9.40 -10.87
C MET A 30 9.65 -8.95 -12.34
N LEU A 31 10.32 -7.84 -12.63
CA LEU A 31 10.58 -7.40 -14.01
C LEU A 31 11.41 -8.42 -14.80
N LEU A 32 12.42 -9.03 -14.16
CA LEU A 32 13.20 -10.11 -14.77
C LEU A 32 12.31 -11.33 -15.08
N LEU A 33 11.47 -11.75 -14.13
CA LEU A 33 10.54 -12.87 -14.32
C LEU A 33 9.50 -12.59 -15.42
N LEU A 34 9.04 -11.34 -15.52
CA LEU A 34 8.16 -10.91 -16.60
C LEU A 34 8.84 -11.03 -17.97
N ARG A 35 10.07 -10.54 -18.10
CA ARG A 35 10.86 -10.67 -19.36
C ARG A 35 11.13 -12.12 -19.73
N GLN A 36 11.24 -13.02 -18.75
CA GLN A 36 11.41 -14.46 -18.97
C GLN A 36 10.09 -15.19 -19.26
N GLY A 37 8.97 -14.50 -19.29
CA GLY A 37 7.64 -15.11 -19.48
C GLY A 37 7.16 -15.97 -18.30
N LYS A 38 7.84 -15.92 -17.14
CA LYS A 38 7.45 -16.70 -15.95
C LYS A 38 6.25 -16.12 -15.21
N ILE A 39 5.99 -14.84 -15.38
CA ILE A 39 4.77 -14.17 -14.95
C ILE A 39 4.18 -13.42 -16.13
N SER A 40 2.84 -13.29 -16.15
CA SER A 40 2.14 -12.70 -17.29
C SER A 40 1.92 -11.20 -17.19
N LYS A 41 2.03 -10.63 -15.98
CA LYS A 41 1.70 -9.23 -15.71
C LYS A 41 2.42 -8.73 -14.47
N TRP A 42 2.95 -7.52 -14.55
CA TRP A 42 3.51 -6.79 -13.42
C TRP A 42 3.35 -5.29 -13.63
N PHE A 43 2.89 -4.58 -12.60
CA PHE A 43 2.80 -3.14 -12.60
C PHE A 43 3.88 -2.59 -11.67
N SER A 44 5.00 -2.21 -12.25
CA SER A 44 6.14 -1.73 -11.46
C SER A 44 5.84 -0.41 -10.75
N GLY A 45 6.25 -0.35 -9.50
CA GLY A 45 6.25 0.84 -8.65
C GLY A 45 7.65 1.40 -8.43
N ILE A 46 8.65 1.03 -9.24
CA ILE A 46 10.02 1.54 -9.11
C ILE A 46 10.02 3.07 -9.14
N GLY A 47 10.67 3.67 -8.13
CA GLY A 47 10.72 5.11 -7.91
C GLY A 47 9.67 5.63 -6.93
N GLN A 48 8.69 4.81 -6.53
CA GLN A 48 7.62 5.17 -5.58
C GLN A 48 7.83 4.55 -4.18
N GLU A 49 8.96 3.89 -3.95
CA GLU A 49 9.22 3.16 -2.72
C GLU A 49 9.16 4.07 -1.48
N ALA A 50 9.77 5.24 -1.56
CA ALA A 50 9.80 6.19 -0.45
C ALA A 50 8.40 6.67 -0.04
N ILE A 51 7.49 6.88 -1.00
CA ILE A 51 6.11 7.26 -0.75
C ILE A 51 5.38 6.11 -0.03
N SER A 52 5.43 4.90 -0.60
CA SER A 52 4.74 3.73 -0.06
C SER A 52 5.24 3.37 1.34
N ILE A 53 6.56 3.32 1.51
CA ILE A 53 7.21 2.95 2.78
C ILE A 53 7.03 4.06 3.82
N GLY A 54 7.35 5.31 3.48
CA GLY A 54 7.29 6.43 4.42
C GLY A 54 5.88 6.64 4.97
N THR A 55 4.87 6.62 4.10
CA THR A 55 3.48 6.71 4.52
C THR A 55 3.09 5.54 5.43
N THR A 56 3.43 4.31 5.06
CA THR A 56 3.03 3.13 5.84
C THR A 56 3.72 3.07 7.20
N LEU A 57 5.01 3.42 7.29
CA LEU A 57 5.76 3.43 8.55
C LEU A 57 5.31 4.55 9.50
N ALA A 58 4.69 5.61 8.98
CA ALA A 58 4.12 6.69 9.79
C ALA A 58 2.78 6.32 10.45
N LEU A 59 2.15 5.23 10.02
CA LEU A 59 0.84 4.79 10.50
C LEU A 59 0.97 3.77 11.63
N ALA A 60 -0.01 3.78 12.53
CA ALA A 60 -0.17 2.70 13.49
C ALA A 60 -0.54 1.37 12.78
N ALA A 61 -0.20 0.24 13.40
CA ALA A 61 -0.38 -1.07 12.80
C ALA A 61 -1.85 -1.41 12.48
N ASP A 62 -2.79 -0.81 13.21
CA ASP A 62 -4.24 -1.04 13.10
C ASP A 62 -4.98 0.04 12.29
N GLU A 63 -4.25 0.96 11.66
CA GLU A 63 -4.81 1.95 10.75
C GLU A 63 -4.92 1.39 9.33
N TRP A 64 -6.07 1.62 8.69
CA TRP A 64 -6.37 1.04 7.40
C TRP A 64 -5.73 1.79 6.24
N ILE A 65 -5.19 1.01 5.29
CA ILE A 65 -4.57 1.52 4.06
C ILE A 65 -5.30 0.93 2.84
N MET A 66 -5.59 1.80 1.88
CA MET A 66 -6.12 1.47 0.55
C MET A 66 -5.01 1.70 -0.49
N PRO A 67 -4.19 0.67 -0.80
CA PRO A 67 -3.06 0.81 -1.71
C PRO A 67 -3.50 0.81 -3.17
N LEU A 68 -2.56 1.19 -4.05
CA LEU A 68 -2.62 0.97 -5.49
C LEU A 68 -1.85 -0.29 -5.90
N HIS A 69 -2.04 -0.69 -7.16
CA HIS A 69 -1.32 -1.80 -7.80
C HIS A 69 0.19 -1.57 -7.98
N ARG A 70 0.70 -0.39 -7.61
CA ARG A 70 2.14 -0.02 -7.65
C ARG A 70 2.74 0.20 -6.27
N ASN A 71 1.96 0.07 -5.21
CA ASN A 71 2.42 0.34 -3.85
C ASN A 71 2.94 -0.92 -3.16
N LEU A 72 3.88 -1.64 -3.79
CA LEU A 72 4.51 -2.82 -3.18
C LEU A 72 5.05 -2.54 -1.77
N GLY A 73 5.59 -1.34 -1.55
CA GLY A 73 6.11 -0.91 -0.25
C GLY A 73 5.09 -0.95 0.88
N VAL A 74 3.80 -0.76 0.61
CA VAL A 74 2.74 -0.90 1.63
C VAL A 74 2.71 -2.31 2.20
N PHE A 75 2.77 -3.31 1.32
CA PHE A 75 2.69 -4.72 1.71
C PHE A 75 3.94 -5.18 2.45
N THR A 76 5.12 -4.72 2.02
CA THR A 76 6.39 -5.05 2.70
C THR A 76 6.55 -4.32 4.03
N ALA A 77 6.13 -3.06 4.14
CA ALA A 77 6.17 -2.30 5.39
C ALA A 77 5.14 -2.78 6.43
N ARG A 78 4.05 -3.42 5.98
CA ARG A 78 3.11 -4.16 6.85
C ARG A 78 3.57 -5.59 7.14
N GLU A 79 4.83 -5.94 6.82
CA GLU A 79 5.47 -7.22 7.11
C GLU A 79 4.70 -8.43 6.60
N MET A 80 3.98 -8.27 5.48
CA MET A 80 3.26 -9.40 4.89
C MET A 80 4.22 -10.50 4.45
N PRO A 81 3.93 -11.77 4.74
CA PRO A 81 4.81 -12.88 4.39
C PRO A 81 5.15 -12.94 2.91
N LEU A 82 6.42 -12.76 2.54
CA LEU A 82 6.86 -12.67 1.15
C LEU A 82 6.47 -13.90 0.33
N HIS A 83 6.61 -15.11 0.91
CA HIS A 83 6.23 -16.35 0.22
C HIS A 83 4.76 -16.31 -0.23
N LYS A 84 3.87 -15.79 0.61
CA LYS A 84 2.44 -15.70 0.32
C LYS A 84 2.14 -14.61 -0.71
N LEU A 85 2.90 -13.50 -0.70
CA LEU A 85 2.85 -12.48 -1.74
C LEU A 85 3.28 -13.05 -3.10
N PHE A 86 4.39 -13.81 -3.15
CA PHE A 86 4.82 -14.46 -4.39
C PHE A 86 3.78 -15.48 -4.89
N MET A 87 3.16 -16.26 -4.00
CA MET A 87 2.06 -17.16 -4.37
C MET A 87 0.86 -16.39 -4.96
N GLN A 88 0.54 -15.22 -4.39
CA GLN A 88 -0.51 -14.33 -4.91
C GLN A 88 -0.19 -13.89 -6.34
N TRP A 89 1.02 -13.38 -6.58
CA TRP A 89 1.42 -12.85 -7.89
C TRP A 89 1.51 -13.93 -8.98
N GLN A 90 1.77 -15.16 -8.59
CA GLN A 90 1.74 -16.32 -9.49
C GLN A 90 0.32 -16.85 -9.74
N GLY A 91 -0.69 -16.37 -9.03
CA GLY A 91 -2.05 -16.86 -9.12
C GLY A 91 -2.24 -18.26 -8.51
N SER A 92 -1.44 -18.59 -7.49
CA SER A 92 -1.55 -19.85 -6.76
C SER A 92 -2.77 -19.86 -5.84
N LYS A 93 -3.33 -21.05 -5.61
CA LYS A 93 -4.38 -21.29 -4.61
C LYS A 93 -3.93 -20.95 -3.18
N GLU A 94 -2.63 -20.94 -2.92
CA GLU A 94 -2.02 -20.59 -1.64
C GLU A 94 -1.89 -19.06 -1.44
N GLY A 95 -2.13 -18.26 -2.49
CA GLY A 95 -2.15 -16.80 -2.42
C GLY A 95 -3.37 -16.28 -1.66
N TYR A 96 -3.39 -14.98 -1.38
CA TYR A 96 -4.46 -14.30 -0.62
C TYR A 96 -5.82 -14.41 -1.30
N SER A 97 -5.89 -14.34 -2.63
CA SER A 97 -7.12 -14.48 -3.42
C SER A 97 -7.45 -15.91 -3.84
N LYS A 98 -6.67 -16.89 -3.37
CA LYS A 98 -6.83 -18.33 -3.72
C LYS A 98 -6.80 -18.57 -5.24
N GLY A 99 -5.93 -17.85 -5.94
CA GLY A 99 -5.77 -17.94 -7.39
C GLY A 99 -6.84 -17.25 -8.23
N ARG A 100 -7.83 -16.58 -7.63
CA ARG A 100 -8.89 -15.86 -8.35
C ARG A 100 -8.40 -14.59 -9.01
N GLU A 101 -7.44 -13.93 -8.36
CA GLU A 101 -6.83 -12.69 -8.81
C GLU A 101 -5.31 -12.80 -8.75
N ARG A 102 -4.64 -11.98 -9.55
CA ARG A 102 -3.20 -11.83 -9.56
C ARG A 102 -2.84 -10.40 -9.18
N SER A 103 -1.53 -10.12 -9.11
CA SER A 103 -1.05 -8.80 -8.71
C SER A 103 -1.58 -8.38 -7.34
N PHE A 104 -2.01 -7.13 -7.21
CA PHE A 104 -2.37 -6.49 -5.95
C PHE A 104 -3.88 -6.43 -5.68
N HIS A 105 -4.70 -7.12 -6.45
CA HIS A 105 -6.16 -7.17 -6.25
C HIS A 105 -6.53 -8.11 -5.09
N PHE A 106 -6.06 -7.81 -3.92
CA PHE A 106 -6.37 -8.51 -2.67
C PHE A 106 -6.21 -7.57 -1.48
N GLY A 107 -6.85 -7.92 -0.39
CA GLY A 107 -6.69 -7.25 0.90
C GLY A 107 -6.24 -8.23 1.97
N SER A 108 -5.91 -7.69 3.13
CA SER A 108 -5.59 -8.47 4.33
C SER A 108 -6.11 -7.75 5.56
N ARG A 109 -7.09 -8.35 6.22
CA ARG A 109 -7.63 -7.82 7.46
C ARG A 109 -6.58 -7.78 8.57
N ASP A 110 -5.75 -8.82 8.65
CA ASP A 110 -4.72 -8.96 9.68
C ASP A 110 -3.63 -7.89 9.57
N HIS A 111 -3.45 -7.32 8.36
CA HIS A 111 -2.48 -6.27 8.09
C HIS A 111 -3.14 -4.90 7.86
N HIS A 112 -4.45 -4.78 8.08
CA HIS A 112 -5.23 -3.56 7.86
C HIS A 112 -5.04 -2.96 6.46
N ILE A 113 -5.00 -3.84 5.45
CA ILE A 113 -4.94 -3.47 4.04
C ILE A 113 -6.28 -3.78 3.40
N CYS A 114 -6.97 -2.75 2.92
CA CYS A 114 -8.16 -2.90 2.11
C CYS A 114 -7.79 -3.32 0.69
N GLY A 115 -8.58 -4.20 0.11
CA GLY A 115 -8.31 -4.67 -1.25
C GLY A 115 -8.40 -3.54 -2.27
N MET A 116 -7.43 -3.48 -3.16
CA MET A 116 -7.43 -2.52 -4.27
C MET A 116 -8.55 -2.84 -5.25
N ILE A 117 -9.19 -1.82 -5.75
CA ILE A 117 -10.11 -1.87 -6.90
C ILE A 117 -9.44 -1.20 -8.12
N SER A 118 -9.71 -1.74 -9.32
CA SER A 118 -9.13 -1.22 -10.57
C SER A 118 -9.59 0.21 -10.90
N HIS A 119 -10.79 0.58 -10.47
CA HIS A 119 -11.31 1.95 -10.52
C HIS A 119 -10.76 2.70 -9.30
N LEU A 120 -9.77 3.50 -9.47
CA LEU A 120 -8.98 4.09 -8.38
C LEU A 120 -9.73 5.09 -7.50
N GLY A 121 -10.81 5.70 -8.01
CA GLY A 121 -11.63 6.67 -7.28
C GLY A 121 -12.36 6.10 -6.06
N PRO A 122 -13.11 4.99 -6.17
CA PRO A 122 -13.95 4.48 -5.08
C PRO A 122 -13.22 4.17 -3.77
N GLN A 123 -11.92 3.87 -3.82
CA GLN A 123 -11.16 3.60 -2.61
C GLN A 123 -10.97 4.85 -1.71
N LEU A 124 -11.10 6.03 -2.28
CA LEU A 124 -11.08 7.29 -1.51
C LEU A 124 -12.32 7.39 -0.62
N ALA A 125 -13.50 7.16 -1.18
CA ALA A 125 -14.74 7.13 -0.40
C ALA A 125 -14.75 6.01 0.66
N ILE A 126 -14.11 4.86 0.38
CA ILE A 126 -13.92 3.79 1.38
C ILE A 126 -13.05 4.31 2.54
N ALA A 127 -11.97 5.03 2.24
CA ALA A 127 -11.12 5.63 3.28
C ALA A 127 -11.88 6.63 4.14
N ASP A 128 -12.73 7.47 3.54
CA ASP A 128 -13.61 8.40 4.27
C ASP A 128 -14.56 7.66 5.21
N GLY A 129 -15.18 6.58 4.73
CA GLY A 129 -16.06 5.75 5.55
C GLY A 129 -15.33 5.12 6.75
N VAL A 130 -14.09 4.67 6.56
CA VAL A 130 -13.24 4.14 7.65
C VAL A 130 -12.87 5.24 8.63
N ALA A 131 -12.45 6.41 8.14
CA ALA A 131 -12.12 7.57 8.99
C ALA A 131 -13.34 8.04 9.79
N LEU A 132 -14.51 8.09 9.16
CA LEU A 132 -15.77 8.39 9.85
C LEU A 132 -16.08 7.37 10.94
N ALA A 133 -15.87 6.07 10.67
CA ALA A 133 -16.05 5.02 11.67
C ALA A 133 -15.11 5.19 12.87
N TYR A 134 -13.85 5.61 12.65
CA TYR A 134 -12.94 5.98 13.74
C TYR A 134 -13.47 7.16 14.54
N LYS A 135 -13.90 8.22 13.87
CA LYS A 135 -14.46 9.41 14.51
C LYS A 135 -15.70 9.08 15.37
N LEU A 136 -16.58 8.22 14.89
CA LEU A 136 -17.80 7.82 15.64
C LEU A 136 -17.49 6.87 16.81
N LYS A 137 -16.39 6.13 16.77
CA LYS A 137 -15.98 5.18 17.81
C LYS A 137 -14.98 5.75 18.81
N GLN A 138 -14.86 7.07 18.92
CA GLN A 138 -13.86 7.75 19.76
C GLN A 138 -13.80 7.25 21.22
N SER A 139 -14.91 6.77 21.80
CA SER A 139 -14.94 6.19 23.15
C SER A 139 -14.19 4.84 23.29
N GLY A 140 -13.67 4.26 22.20
CA GLY A 140 -13.01 2.95 22.17
C GLY A 140 -11.52 2.97 21.78
N GLY A 141 -10.80 4.10 21.96
CA GLY A 141 -9.38 4.21 21.62
C GLY A 141 -9.10 4.44 20.14
N ALA A 142 -10.09 4.93 19.40
CA ALA A 142 -9.94 5.28 17.98
C ALA A 142 -9.63 6.77 17.75
N GLU A 143 -9.41 7.54 18.85
CA GLU A 143 -9.06 8.95 18.77
C GLU A 143 -7.71 9.16 18.08
N GLY A 144 -7.66 10.10 17.13
CA GLY A 144 -6.46 10.41 16.37
C GLY A 144 -6.09 9.41 15.27
N LYS A 145 -6.87 8.33 15.08
CA LYS A 145 -6.61 7.37 13.98
C LYS A 145 -6.93 7.96 12.62
N VAL A 146 -6.12 7.56 11.65
CA VAL A 146 -6.27 7.97 10.25
C VAL A 146 -6.55 6.77 9.35
N SER A 147 -7.12 7.04 8.20
CA SER A 147 -7.27 6.10 7.09
C SER A 147 -6.58 6.69 5.86
N VAL A 148 -5.79 5.90 5.17
CA VAL A 148 -4.99 6.37 4.04
C VAL A 148 -5.39 5.66 2.77
N ALA A 149 -5.67 6.44 1.72
CA ALA A 149 -5.86 5.93 0.37
C ALA A 149 -4.79 6.50 -0.57
N PHE A 150 -4.25 5.64 -1.43
CA PHE A 150 -3.35 6.03 -2.50
C PHE A 150 -4.17 6.20 -3.79
N THR A 151 -3.87 7.22 -4.54
CA THR A 151 -4.39 7.42 -5.89
C THR A 151 -3.30 7.91 -6.83
N GLY A 152 -3.57 7.98 -8.12
CA GLY A 152 -2.66 8.51 -9.12
C GLY A 152 -3.20 9.81 -9.71
N ASP A 153 -2.37 10.47 -10.52
CA ASP A 153 -2.71 11.71 -11.22
C ASP A 153 -3.97 11.58 -12.10
N GLY A 154 -4.14 10.43 -12.76
CA GLY A 154 -5.36 10.14 -13.51
C GLY A 154 -6.60 10.06 -12.62
N GLY A 155 -6.49 9.43 -11.44
CA GLY A 155 -7.58 9.29 -10.49
C GLY A 155 -8.02 10.63 -9.89
N THR A 156 -7.13 11.61 -9.79
CA THR A 156 -7.50 12.96 -9.28
C THR A 156 -8.36 13.77 -10.25
N SER A 157 -8.50 13.31 -11.49
CA SER A 157 -9.38 13.93 -12.48
C SER A 157 -10.78 13.31 -12.51
N GLU A 158 -11.02 12.28 -11.71
CA GLU A 158 -12.34 11.63 -11.61
C GLU A 158 -13.25 12.33 -10.60
N GLY A 159 -14.56 12.24 -10.79
CA GLY A 159 -15.55 12.81 -9.87
C GLY A 159 -15.40 12.30 -8.45
N ASP A 160 -15.16 10.99 -8.30
CA ASP A 160 -14.97 10.32 -7.01
C ASP A 160 -13.92 10.99 -6.12
N PHE A 161 -12.83 11.51 -6.73
CA PHE A 161 -11.80 12.24 -5.98
C PHE A 161 -12.36 13.51 -5.35
N HIS A 162 -13.06 14.33 -6.14
CA HIS A 162 -13.62 15.59 -5.67
C HIS A 162 -14.74 15.38 -4.64
N GLU A 163 -15.55 14.35 -4.84
CA GLU A 163 -16.62 13.99 -3.91
C GLU A 163 -16.05 13.49 -2.58
N ALA A 164 -15.06 12.62 -2.60
CA ALA A 164 -14.39 12.14 -1.39
C ALA A 164 -13.72 13.30 -0.63
N MET A 165 -12.97 14.15 -1.31
CA MET A 165 -12.35 15.33 -0.68
C MET A 165 -13.37 16.27 -0.04
N ASN A 166 -14.54 16.44 -0.66
CA ASN A 166 -15.63 17.24 -0.11
C ASN A 166 -16.28 16.59 1.12
N ILE A 167 -16.36 15.26 1.17
CA ILE A 167 -16.89 14.53 2.33
C ILE A 167 -15.90 14.57 3.48
N ALA A 168 -14.60 14.45 3.20
CA ALA A 168 -13.54 14.46 4.20
C ALA A 168 -13.36 15.83 4.89
N ALA A 169 -13.72 16.92 4.20
CA ALA A 169 -13.60 18.29 4.72
C ALA A 169 -14.69 18.62 5.75
#